data_eb378da312a431ce3638a0e2533111b0
#
_entry.id   eb378da312a431ce3638a0e2533111b0
#
_cell.length_a   1.000
_cell.length_b   1.000
_cell.length_c   1.000
_cell.angle_alpha   90.00
_cell.angle_beta   90.00
_cell.angle_gamma   90.00
#
_symmetry.space_group_name_H-M   'P 1'
#
loop_
_entity.id
_entity.type
_entity.pdbx_description
1 polymer ?
#
loop_
_entity_poly.entity_id
_entity_poly.type
_entity_poly.pdbx_seq_one_letter_code
_entity_poly.pdbx_strand_id
1 'polypeptide(L)'
;MKENVRKQGILLPVSSIPSAYGIGTFGRESYRFVDFLEKSGNRLWQILPLGPTGYGDSPYQSFSTFAGNPYYIDLELLIEEGLLTKEICDGYDFGDNEHYVDYEKIYLSRFKVLKIAFENAKKQGLMDAPEYQKFITDNAYWLDDYALYMAVKNVFGGVCFMEWDEDIRFRKAAALRKYRKKLSDEIAFYCFQQYLFAKQWKELKTYANKKGIEIVGDIPIYVAFDSADTWANPKLFQLDREGRPIGVAGCPPDCFSETGQLWGNPLYDWKYHKKTGYEWWMQRIAYCYQLYDVLRIDHFRGFDEYWFVPYGDPTAQNGHWEKGPGYELFAVMKKKLGKKKVIAEDLGFLTPSVIRLVKKTGYPGMKILQFAFDAGNDSEYLPHNYDKNCVVYTGTHDNDTTVGFIQNMPEKDKRFAKKYLGHKNDKKLCFEIVRAALSSCADTAVIPMQDYLELDSSARINIPSTLGCNWKWRMDKDALDPKLAKKIYKMAKLYGRL
;
A
#
# COMPACT_ATOMS: atom_id res chain seq x y z
N MET A 1 -7.89 22.06 27.14
CA MET A 1 -7.73 20.59 27.26
C MET A 1 -6.78 20.15 26.17
N LYS A 2 -5.71 19.38 26.48
CA LYS A 2 -4.92 18.74 25.43
C LYS A 2 -5.86 17.82 24.68
N GLU A 3 -5.95 17.95 23.34
CA GLU A 3 -6.67 16.98 22.51
C GLU A 3 -6.21 15.58 22.90
N ASN A 4 -7.18 14.68 23.07
CA ASN A 4 -6.89 13.27 23.34
C ASN A 4 -6.17 12.70 22.12
N VAL A 5 -4.86 12.56 22.21
CA VAL A 5 -4.01 12.14 21.07
C VAL A 5 -4.20 10.65 20.76
N ARG A 6 -4.79 9.89 21.70
CA ARG A 6 -4.96 8.44 21.56
C ARG A 6 -6.10 8.11 20.62
N LYS A 7 -5.81 7.28 19.62
CA LYS A 7 -6.81 6.82 18.65
C LYS A 7 -6.58 5.37 18.23
N GLN A 8 -7.60 4.78 17.63
CA GLN A 8 -7.51 3.45 17.02
C GLN A 8 -7.98 3.47 15.58
N GLY A 9 -7.58 2.43 14.84
CA GLY A 9 -7.97 2.19 13.47
C GLY A 9 -8.01 0.71 13.10
N ILE A 10 -8.49 0.45 11.90
CA ILE A 10 -8.51 -0.88 11.31
C ILE A 10 -7.63 -0.88 10.06
N LEU A 11 -6.82 -1.94 9.92
CA LEU A 11 -6.12 -2.26 8.68
C LEU A 11 -7.02 -3.18 7.86
N LEU A 12 -7.41 -2.72 6.67
CA LEU A 12 -8.14 -3.52 5.67
C LEU A 12 -7.81 -3.00 4.28
N PRO A 13 -7.17 -3.82 3.41
CA PRO A 13 -6.93 -3.43 2.02
C PRO A 13 -8.22 -3.16 1.28
N VAL A 14 -8.20 -2.24 0.33
CA VAL A 14 -9.37 -1.98 -0.54
C VAL A 14 -9.76 -3.25 -1.30
N SER A 15 -8.79 -4.01 -1.81
CA SER A 15 -9.03 -5.30 -2.48
C SER A 15 -9.83 -6.31 -1.66
N SER A 16 -9.74 -6.21 -0.32
CA SER A 16 -10.42 -7.11 0.62
C SER A 16 -11.87 -6.70 0.95
N ILE A 17 -12.34 -5.56 0.46
CA ILE A 17 -13.75 -5.15 0.60
C ILE A 17 -14.65 -6.09 -0.21
N PRO A 18 -15.82 -6.53 0.29
CA PRO A 18 -16.68 -7.50 -0.39
C PRO A 18 -17.56 -6.87 -1.49
N SER A 19 -16.95 -6.07 -2.37
CA SER A 19 -17.65 -5.44 -3.50
C SER A 19 -18.06 -6.48 -4.56
N ALA A 20 -18.99 -6.14 -5.42
CA ALA A 20 -19.34 -6.92 -6.60
C ALA A 20 -18.16 -7.04 -7.58
N TYR A 21 -18.29 -7.96 -8.54
CA TYR A 21 -17.31 -8.14 -9.63
C TYR A 21 -15.89 -8.49 -9.16
N GLY A 22 -15.80 -9.38 -8.15
CA GLY A 22 -14.61 -10.21 -7.84
C GLY A 22 -13.51 -9.56 -7.02
N ILE A 23 -13.51 -8.25 -6.78
CA ILE A 23 -12.50 -7.54 -5.99
C ILE A 23 -13.13 -6.33 -5.28
N GLY A 24 -12.53 -5.92 -4.18
CA GLY A 24 -12.95 -4.70 -3.48
C GLY A 24 -12.71 -3.43 -4.32
N THR A 25 -13.66 -2.49 -4.25
CA THR A 25 -13.70 -1.26 -5.05
C THR A 25 -14.09 -0.05 -4.21
N PHE A 26 -14.08 1.14 -4.79
CA PHE A 26 -14.48 2.39 -4.14
C PHE A 26 -16.00 2.60 -4.06
N GLY A 27 -16.80 1.54 -4.30
CA GLY A 27 -18.24 1.59 -4.34
C GLY A 27 -18.89 1.40 -2.96
N ARG A 28 -20.17 1.04 -2.99
CA ARG A 28 -21.10 0.97 -1.86
C ARG A 28 -20.53 0.26 -0.63
N GLU A 29 -19.82 -0.87 -0.81
CA GLU A 29 -19.31 -1.65 0.30
C GLU A 29 -18.18 -0.94 1.05
N SER A 30 -17.38 -0.12 0.36
CA SER A 30 -16.38 0.75 1.00
C SER A 30 -17.04 1.84 1.85
N TYR A 31 -18.14 2.43 1.40
CA TYR A 31 -18.91 3.38 2.20
C TYR A 31 -19.53 2.71 3.45
N ARG A 32 -20.06 1.47 3.32
CA ARG A 32 -20.53 0.67 4.46
C ARG A 32 -19.41 0.40 5.48
N PHE A 33 -18.19 0.14 4.98
CA PHE A 33 -17.04 -0.04 5.87
C PHE A 33 -16.69 1.25 6.62
N VAL A 34 -16.73 2.40 5.96
CA VAL A 34 -16.55 3.71 6.63
C VAL A 34 -17.62 3.93 7.71
N ASP A 35 -18.87 3.60 7.45
CA ASP A 35 -19.94 3.67 8.46
C ASP A 35 -19.68 2.72 9.63
N PHE A 36 -19.14 1.53 9.38
CA PHE A 36 -18.72 0.59 10.42
C PHE A 36 -17.59 1.16 11.28
N LEU A 37 -16.60 1.80 10.67
CA LEU A 37 -15.49 2.46 11.38
C LEU A 37 -16.01 3.55 12.33
N GLU A 38 -16.90 4.41 11.86
CA GLU A 38 -17.53 5.44 12.68
C GLU A 38 -18.29 4.82 13.87
N LYS A 39 -19.18 3.84 13.61
CA LYS A 39 -19.97 3.16 14.63
C LYS A 39 -19.13 2.41 15.66
N SER A 40 -17.98 1.90 15.26
CA SER A 40 -17.04 1.18 16.12
C SER A 40 -16.03 2.08 16.84
N GLY A 41 -16.10 3.41 16.64
CA GLY A 41 -15.22 4.39 17.29
C GLY A 41 -13.80 4.38 16.75
N ASN A 42 -13.58 3.84 15.55
CA ASN A 42 -12.31 3.95 14.86
C ASN A 42 -12.16 5.34 14.24
N ARG A 43 -10.91 5.82 14.17
CA ARG A 43 -10.56 7.11 13.58
C ARG A 43 -9.61 6.97 12.39
N LEU A 44 -9.12 5.76 12.14
CA LEU A 44 -8.18 5.46 11.07
C LEU A 44 -8.66 4.26 10.26
N TRP A 45 -8.55 4.37 8.94
CA TRP A 45 -8.59 3.26 8.02
C TRP A 45 -7.22 3.12 7.37
N GLN A 46 -6.46 2.09 7.72
CA GLN A 46 -5.18 1.81 7.06
C GLN A 46 -5.42 0.88 5.88
N ILE A 47 -4.89 1.29 4.73
CA ILE A 47 -4.94 0.56 3.47
C ILE A 47 -3.54 0.25 2.97
N LEU A 48 -3.44 -0.62 1.98
CA LEU A 48 -2.19 -0.88 1.25
C LEU A 48 -2.01 0.09 0.09
N PRO A 49 -0.83 0.13 -0.58
CA PRO A 49 -0.60 1.00 -1.73
C PRO A 49 -1.69 0.82 -2.79
N LEU A 50 -2.13 1.94 -3.38
CA LEU A 50 -3.23 1.97 -4.36
C LEU A 50 -2.76 1.92 -5.81
N GLY A 51 -1.46 1.69 -6.07
CA GLY A 51 -0.90 1.66 -7.42
C GLY A 51 -1.32 0.44 -8.24
N PRO A 52 -1.24 0.53 -9.59
CA PRO A 52 -1.51 -0.59 -10.47
C PRO A 52 -0.48 -1.69 -10.26
N THR A 53 -0.96 -2.94 -10.15
CA THR A 53 -0.12 -4.11 -9.89
C THR A 53 0.31 -4.79 -11.18
N GLY A 54 1.52 -5.38 -11.15
CA GLY A 54 2.03 -6.25 -12.20
C GLY A 54 1.83 -7.73 -11.89
N TYR A 55 2.63 -8.57 -12.52
CA TYR A 55 2.67 -10.00 -12.24
C TYR A 55 3.01 -10.26 -10.76
N GLY A 56 2.24 -11.13 -10.11
CA GLY A 56 2.34 -11.43 -8.67
C GLY A 56 1.45 -10.57 -7.78
N ASP A 57 0.70 -9.62 -8.37
CA ASP A 57 -0.38 -8.84 -7.74
C ASP A 57 0.02 -8.03 -6.50
N SER A 58 1.33 -7.89 -6.24
CA SER A 58 1.83 -7.15 -5.10
C SER A 58 1.59 -5.63 -5.25
N PRO A 59 0.90 -4.98 -4.31
CA PRO A 59 0.72 -3.53 -4.32
C PRO A 59 2.03 -2.75 -4.11
N TYR A 60 3.11 -3.43 -3.68
CA TYR A 60 4.45 -2.85 -3.50
C TYR A 60 5.31 -2.91 -4.77
N GLN A 61 4.84 -3.59 -5.84
CA GLN A 61 5.49 -3.67 -7.14
C GLN A 61 4.57 -3.05 -8.20
N SER A 62 4.54 -1.73 -8.26
CA SER A 62 3.62 -0.98 -9.10
C SER A 62 4.30 -0.46 -10.38
N PHE A 63 3.54 -0.40 -11.48
CA PHE A 63 3.97 0.24 -12.72
C PHE A 63 4.13 1.75 -12.62
N SER A 64 3.65 2.38 -11.56
CA SER A 64 3.85 3.79 -11.26
C SER A 64 3.63 4.09 -9.79
N THR A 65 4.43 4.99 -9.23
CA THR A 65 4.24 5.49 -7.87
C THR A 65 3.13 6.54 -7.74
N PHE A 66 2.60 7.03 -8.88
CA PHE A 66 1.54 8.03 -8.94
C PHE A 66 0.19 7.44 -9.36
N ALA A 67 0.19 6.51 -10.33
CA ALA A 67 -1.04 5.98 -10.89
C ALA A 67 -1.83 5.15 -9.88
N GLY A 68 -3.16 5.20 -10.00
CA GLY A 68 -4.08 4.35 -9.25
C GLY A 68 -4.40 3.05 -9.96
N ASN A 69 -4.71 2.00 -9.19
CA ASN A 69 -5.05 0.68 -9.72
C ASN A 69 -6.47 0.67 -10.32
N PRO A 70 -6.63 0.42 -11.62
CA PRO A 70 -7.93 0.38 -12.27
C PRO A 70 -8.87 -0.70 -11.71
N TYR A 71 -8.35 -1.69 -11.00
CA TYR A 71 -9.17 -2.72 -10.35
C TYR A 71 -10.10 -2.16 -9.28
N TYR A 72 -9.74 -1.02 -8.64
CA TYR A 72 -10.53 -0.40 -7.59
C TYR A 72 -11.64 0.52 -8.12
N ILE A 73 -11.70 0.78 -9.43
CA ILE A 73 -12.82 1.51 -10.04
C ILE A 73 -14.06 0.65 -9.89
N ASP A 74 -15.09 1.20 -9.27
CA ASP A 74 -16.36 0.50 -9.05
C ASP A 74 -17.22 0.51 -10.31
N LEU A 75 -17.66 -0.67 -10.76
CA LEU A 75 -18.47 -0.81 -11.97
C LEU A 75 -19.94 -0.46 -11.73
N GLU A 76 -20.45 -0.64 -10.49
CA GLU A 76 -21.83 -0.25 -10.17
C GLU A 76 -22.00 1.27 -10.27
N LEU A 77 -21.01 2.06 -9.81
CA LEU A 77 -21.00 3.51 -10.02
C LEU A 77 -20.96 3.89 -11.51
N LEU A 78 -20.25 3.13 -12.36
CA LEU A 78 -20.25 3.38 -13.80
C LEU A 78 -21.60 3.01 -14.46
N ILE A 79 -22.32 2.05 -13.88
CA ILE A 79 -23.69 1.73 -14.31
C ILE A 79 -24.63 2.89 -13.93
N GLU A 80 -24.54 3.39 -12.72
CA GLU A 80 -25.32 4.55 -12.25
C GLU A 80 -25.07 5.81 -13.08
N GLU A 81 -23.81 6.01 -13.53
CA GLU A 81 -23.41 7.10 -14.41
C GLU A 81 -23.80 6.88 -15.89
N GLY A 82 -24.38 5.74 -16.24
CA GLY A 82 -24.79 5.40 -17.61
C GLY A 82 -23.62 5.11 -18.57
N LEU A 83 -22.42 4.84 -18.03
CA LEU A 83 -21.25 4.43 -18.84
C LEU A 83 -21.23 2.93 -19.10
N LEU A 84 -21.91 2.14 -18.28
CA LEU A 84 -22.08 0.68 -18.41
C LEU A 84 -23.56 0.31 -18.19
N THR A 85 -23.89 -0.94 -18.47
CA THR A 85 -25.14 -1.56 -18.00
C THR A 85 -24.83 -2.82 -17.19
N LYS A 86 -25.78 -3.26 -16.38
CA LYS A 86 -25.62 -4.48 -15.58
C LYS A 86 -25.37 -5.69 -16.46
N GLU A 87 -26.10 -5.79 -17.59
CA GLU A 87 -25.98 -6.89 -18.55
C GLU A 87 -24.57 -6.98 -19.16
N ILE A 88 -23.95 -5.83 -19.45
CA ILE A 88 -22.56 -5.79 -19.92
C ILE A 88 -21.64 -6.35 -18.85
N CYS A 89 -21.76 -5.89 -17.60
CA CYS A 89 -20.89 -6.34 -16.52
C CYS A 89 -21.09 -7.83 -16.20
N ASP A 90 -22.33 -8.31 -16.14
CA ASP A 90 -22.67 -9.73 -15.88
C ASP A 90 -22.25 -10.66 -17.01
N GLY A 91 -21.97 -10.14 -18.21
CA GLY A 91 -21.45 -10.88 -19.35
C GLY A 91 -19.96 -11.26 -19.26
N TYR A 92 -19.25 -10.83 -18.21
CA TYR A 92 -17.83 -11.10 -18.00
C TYR A 92 -17.59 -11.90 -16.71
N ASP A 93 -16.56 -12.77 -16.73
CA ASP A 93 -16.16 -13.58 -15.58
C ASP A 93 -15.13 -12.82 -14.74
N PHE A 94 -15.50 -12.47 -13.52
CA PHE A 94 -14.63 -11.83 -12.52
C PHE A 94 -14.20 -12.78 -11.38
N GLY A 95 -14.50 -14.06 -11.50
CA GLY A 95 -14.35 -15.06 -10.45
C GLY A 95 -15.64 -15.20 -9.61
N ASP A 96 -15.83 -16.39 -9.08
CA ASP A 96 -17.01 -16.81 -8.32
C ASP A 96 -16.72 -16.97 -6.82
N ASN A 97 -15.45 -16.83 -6.40
CA ASN A 97 -15.07 -16.97 -5.00
C ASN A 97 -15.30 -15.66 -4.24
N GLU A 98 -16.23 -15.68 -3.27
CA GLU A 98 -16.54 -14.50 -2.45
C GLU A 98 -15.41 -14.15 -1.45
N HIS A 99 -14.52 -15.11 -1.11
CA HIS A 99 -13.47 -14.95 -0.10
C HIS A 99 -12.07 -14.68 -0.67
N TYR A 100 -11.86 -14.88 -1.98
CA TYR A 100 -10.57 -14.69 -2.62
C TYR A 100 -10.70 -14.05 -3.99
N VAL A 101 -9.81 -13.08 -4.27
CA VAL A 101 -9.67 -12.46 -5.58
C VAL A 101 -9.05 -13.47 -6.55
N ASP A 102 -9.68 -13.64 -7.72
CA ASP A 102 -9.09 -14.29 -8.89
C ASP A 102 -8.49 -13.22 -9.81
N TYR A 103 -7.23 -12.90 -9.60
CA TYR A 103 -6.57 -11.83 -10.35
C TYR A 103 -6.47 -12.08 -11.84
N GLU A 104 -6.37 -13.34 -12.27
CA GLU A 104 -6.38 -13.67 -13.71
C GLU A 104 -7.72 -13.28 -14.35
N LYS A 105 -8.83 -13.69 -13.76
CA LYS A 105 -10.17 -13.34 -14.24
C LYS A 105 -10.44 -11.83 -14.15
N ILE A 106 -9.99 -11.19 -13.09
CA ILE A 106 -10.06 -9.72 -12.96
C ILE A 106 -9.29 -9.06 -14.10
N TYR A 107 -8.04 -9.46 -14.36
CA TYR A 107 -7.23 -8.91 -15.46
C TYR A 107 -7.91 -9.09 -16.83
N LEU A 108 -8.37 -10.29 -17.14
CA LEU A 108 -8.98 -10.62 -18.42
C LEU A 108 -10.32 -9.92 -18.68
N SER A 109 -11.06 -9.59 -17.63
CA SER A 109 -12.41 -9.02 -17.70
C SER A 109 -12.46 -7.52 -17.49
N ARG A 110 -11.78 -7.02 -16.43
CA ARG A 110 -11.89 -5.61 -15.99
C ARG A 110 -11.51 -4.62 -17.08
N PHE A 111 -10.40 -4.83 -17.77
CA PHE A 111 -9.95 -3.91 -18.81
C PHE A 111 -10.88 -3.89 -20.04
N LYS A 112 -11.52 -5.02 -20.37
CA LYS A 112 -12.50 -5.08 -21.47
C LYS A 112 -13.75 -4.26 -21.12
N VAL A 113 -14.26 -4.41 -19.89
CA VAL A 113 -15.43 -3.66 -19.43
C VAL A 113 -15.11 -2.16 -19.32
N LEU A 114 -13.94 -1.79 -18.79
CA LEU A 114 -13.51 -0.39 -18.74
C LEU A 114 -13.30 0.21 -20.15
N LYS A 115 -12.90 -0.60 -21.15
CA LYS A 115 -12.82 -0.12 -22.54
C LYS A 115 -14.21 0.20 -23.11
N ILE A 116 -15.23 -0.60 -22.79
CA ILE A 116 -16.63 -0.30 -23.16
C ILE A 116 -17.08 1.01 -22.50
N ALA A 117 -16.80 1.18 -21.20
CA ALA A 117 -17.10 2.43 -20.50
C ALA A 117 -16.41 3.65 -21.15
N PHE A 118 -15.15 3.50 -21.56
CA PHE A 118 -14.39 4.54 -22.27
C PHE A 118 -15.04 4.93 -23.60
N GLU A 119 -15.46 3.95 -24.43
CA GLU A 119 -16.12 4.24 -25.69
C GLU A 119 -17.47 4.94 -25.48
N ASN A 120 -18.21 4.58 -24.44
CA ASN A 120 -19.45 5.25 -24.09
C ASN A 120 -19.19 6.67 -23.55
N ALA A 121 -18.16 6.86 -22.73
CA ALA A 121 -17.76 8.18 -22.24
C ALA A 121 -17.35 9.13 -23.39
N LYS A 122 -16.66 8.62 -24.40
CA LYS A 122 -16.34 9.40 -25.63
C LYS A 122 -17.61 9.86 -26.34
N LYS A 123 -18.58 8.95 -26.53
CA LYS A 123 -19.87 9.26 -27.18
C LYS A 123 -20.68 10.32 -26.39
N GLN A 124 -20.56 10.31 -25.07
CA GLN A 124 -21.23 11.28 -24.19
C GLN A 124 -20.49 12.60 -24.05
N GLY A 125 -19.31 12.77 -24.69
CA GLY A 125 -18.52 14.00 -24.62
C GLY A 125 -17.79 14.20 -23.29
N LEU A 126 -17.63 13.16 -22.46
CA LEU A 126 -16.97 13.27 -21.15
C LEU A 126 -15.51 13.70 -21.29
N MET A 127 -14.85 13.35 -22.41
CA MET A 127 -13.47 13.76 -22.67
C MET A 127 -13.32 15.27 -22.78
N ASP A 128 -14.37 15.99 -23.17
CA ASP A 128 -14.40 17.45 -23.29
C ASP A 128 -14.91 18.16 -22.02
N ALA A 129 -15.34 17.39 -21.03
CA ALA A 129 -15.85 17.93 -19.78
C ALA A 129 -14.75 18.72 -19.02
N PRO A 130 -15.06 19.89 -18.44
CA PRO A 130 -14.07 20.72 -17.74
C PRO A 130 -13.33 19.99 -16.62
N GLU A 131 -14.01 19.12 -15.88
CA GLU A 131 -13.42 18.33 -14.79
C GLU A 131 -12.41 17.31 -15.31
N TYR A 132 -12.70 16.64 -16.43
CA TYR A 132 -11.77 15.72 -17.06
C TYR A 132 -10.53 16.46 -17.58
N GLN A 133 -10.72 17.54 -18.34
CA GLN A 133 -9.62 18.34 -18.87
C GLN A 133 -8.75 18.95 -17.75
N LYS A 134 -9.38 19.37 -16.67
CA LYS A 134 -8.66 19.85 -15.49
C LYS A 134 -7.81 18.74 -14.87
N PHE A 135 -8.36 17.52 -14.71
CA PHE A 135 -7.62 16.37 -14.20
C PHE A 135 -6.39 16.06 -15.06
N ILE A 136 -6.55 16.02 -16.39
CA ILE A 136 -5.44 15.79 -17.32
C ILE A 136 -4.35 16.86 -17.15
N THR A 137 -4.73 18.12 -17.10
CA THR A 137 -3.79 19.24 -16.98
C THR A 137 -3.05 19.22 -15.64
N ASP A 138 -3.77 19.04 -14.54
CA ASP A 138 -3.20 19.06 -13.19
C ASP A 138 -2.22 17.88 -12.95
N ASN A 139 -2.39 16.77 -13.67
CA ASN A 139 -1.61 15.53 -13.51
C ASN A 139 -0.62 15.27 -14.67
N ALA A 140 -0.52 16.14 -15.67
CA ALA A 140 0.31 15.95 -16.85
C ALA A 140 1.78 15.58 -16.54
N TYR A 141 2.32 16.05 -15.40
CA TYR A 141 3.71 15.83 -14.97
C TYR A 141 4.08 14.35 -14.71
N TRP A 142 3.08 13.49 -14.53
CA TRP A 142 3.29 12.04 -14.39
C TRP A 142 2.40 11.24 -15.34
N LEU A 143 1.17 11.71 -15.58
CA LEU A 143 0.13 10.99 -16.32
C LEU A 143 0.51 10.77 -17.78
N ASP A 144 1.13 11.76 -18.42
CA ASP A 144 1.57 11.68 -19.82
C ASP A 144 2.57 10.55 -20.05
N ASP A 145 3.52 10.39 -19.14
CA ASP A 145 4.52 9.33 -19.24
C ASP A 145 3.98 7.98 -18.81
N TYR A 146 3.12 7.93 -17.78
CA TYR A 146 2.45 6.69 -17.38
C TYR A 146 1.54 6.14 -18.47
N ALA A 147 0.68 6.96 -19.05
CA ALA A 147 -0.27 6.52 -20.07
C ALA A 147 0.47 6.05 -21.35
N LEU A 148 1.52 6.76 -21.75
CA LEU A 148 2.38 6.33 -22.86
C LEU A 148 3.10 5.03 -22.54
N TYR A 149 3.70 4.89 -21.32
CA TYR A 149 4.37 3.68 -20.88
C TYR A 149 3.46 2.47 -20.98
N MET A 150 2.25 2.55 -20.41
CA MET A 150 1.30 1.44 -20.44
C MET A 150 0.83 1.11 -21.85
N ALA A 151 0.56 2.12 -22.68
CA ALA A 151 0.16 1.92 -24.06
C ALA A 151 1.29 1.23 -24.89
N VAL A 152 2.54 1.63 -24.70
CA VAL A 152 3.70 0.98 -25.33
C VAL A 152 3.89 -0.44 -24.80
N LYS A 153 3.78 -0.64 -23.48
CA LYS A 153 3.89 -1.95 -22.83
C LYS A 153 2.88 -2.96 -23.42
N ASN A 154 1.65 -2.54 -23.70
CA ASN A 154 0.66 -3.38 -24.37
C ASN A 154 1.09 -3.78 -25.80
N VAL A 155 1.68 -2.86 -26.55
CA VAL A 155 2.18 -3.16 -27.92
C VAL A 155 3.27 -4.23 -27.91
N PHE A 156 4.10 -4.23 -26.87
CA PHE A 156 5.16 -5.22 -26.67
C PHE A 156 4.71 -6.45 -25.86
N GLY A 157 3.40 -6.69 -25.72
CA GLY A 157 2.87 -7.89 -25.07
C GLY A 157 3.09 -7.96 -23.56
N GLY A 158 3.26 -6.81 -22.89
CA GLY A 158 3.43 -6.73 -21.44
C GLY A 158 4.85 -6.98 -20.92
N VAL A 159 5.83 -7.23 -21.80
CA VAL A 159 7.22 -7.46 -21.39
C VAL A 159 7.87 -6.21 -20.75
N CYS A 160 8.97 -6.41 -20.01
CA CYS A 160 9.73 -5.32 -19.41
C CYS A 160 10.18 -4.30 -20.47
N PHE A 161 10.20 -3.02 -20.10
CA PHE A 161 10.66 -1.97 -21.04
C PHE A 161 12.07 -2.18 -21.55
N MET A 162 12.90 -2.97 -20.89
CA MET A 162 14.22 -3.37 -21.34
C MET A 162 14.19 -4.20 -22.64
N GLU A 163 13.07 -4.86 -22.92
CA GLU A 163 12.87 -5.70 -24.11
C GLU A 163 12.24 -4.93 -25.28
N TRP A 164 11.92 -3.65 -25.09
CA TRP A 164 11.39 -2.80 -26.15
C TRP A 164 12.46 -2.40 -27.17
N ASP A 165 12.02 -1.97 -28.35
CA ASP A 165 12.92 -1.37 -29.34
C ASP A 165 13.77 -0.27 -28.70
N GLU A 166 15.04 -0.21 -29.05
CA GLU A 166 16.04 0.69 -28.46
C GLU A 166 15.58 2.16 -28.45
N ASP A 167 14.95 2.61 -29.54
CA ASP A 167 14.54 4.00 -29.70
C ASP A 167 13.49 4.44 -28.66
N ILE A 168 12.48 3.57 -28.39
CA ILE A 168 11.44 3.87 -27.41
C ILE A 168 11.93 3.53 -25.99
N ARG A 169 12.76 2.50 -25.83
CA ARG A 169 13.39 2.17 -24.55
C ARG A 169 14.17 3.36 -23.99
N PHE A 170 15.00 4.00 -24.82
CA PHE A 170 15.77 5.19 -24.45
C PHE A 170 15.03 6.51 -24.68
N ARG A 171 13.74 6.48 -24.92
CA ARG A 171 12.89 7.68 -25.03
C ARG A 171 13.40 8.68 -26.10
N LYS A 172 13.93 8.19 -27.24
CA LYS A 172 14.37 9.10 -28.33
C LYS A 172 13.16 9.94 -28.81
N ALA A 173 13.35 11.23 -28.99
CA ALA A 173 12.27 12.17 -29.26
C ALA A 173 11.41 11.78 -30.48
N ALA A 174 12.03 11.21 -31.54
CA ALA A 174 11.32 10.73 -32.72
C ALA A 174 10.39 9.54 -32.39
N ALA A 175 10.88 8.58 -31.59
CA ALA A 175 10.10 7.43 -31.15
C ALA A 175 8.94 7.87 -30.24
N LEU A 176 9.16 8.77 -29.26
CA LEU A 176 8.10 9.31 -28.42
C LEU A 176 6.99 9.95 -29.28
N ARG A 177 7.34 10.79 -30.26
CA ARG A 177 6.33 11.40 -31.17
C ARG A 177 5.57 10.34 -31.99
N LYS A 178 6.29 9.35 -32.54
CA LYS A 178 5.71 8.24 -33.31
C LYS A 178 4.69 7.45 -32.48
N TYR A 179 5.08 7.01 -31.28
CA TYR A 179 4.22 6.19 -30.42
C TYR A 179 3.05 7.00 -29.85
N ARG A 180 3.25 8.26 -29.43
CA ARG A 180 2.14 9.14 -29.01
C ARG A 180 1.09 9.31 -30.09
N LYS A 181 1.49 9.49 -31.35
CA LYS A 181 0.56 9.59 -32.49
C LYS A 181 -0.13 8.26 -32.77
N LYS A 182 0.63 7.16 -32.82
CA LYS A 182 0.12 5.81 -33.14
C LYS A 182 -0.85 5.29 -32.09
N LEU A 183 -0.61 5.59 -30.82
CA LEU A 183 -1.32 5.01 -29.67
C LEU A 183 -2.21 6.04 -28.95
N SER A 184 -2.61 7.10 -29.62
CA SER A 184 -3.38 8.20 -29.01
C SER A 184 -4.65 7.73 -28.30
N ASP A 185 -5.40 6.76 -28.87
CA ASP A 185 -6.61 6.21 -28.27
C ASP A 185 -6.33 5.34 -27.03
N GLU A 186 -5.26 4.54 -27.07
CA GLU A 186 -4.84 3.75 -25.90
C GLU A 186 -4.31 4.65 -24.76
N ILE A 187 -3.55 5.69 -25.09
CA ILE A 187 -3.10 6.70 -24.13
C ILE A 187 -4.31 7.37 -23.47
N ALA A 188 -5.30 7.77 -24.28
CA ALA A 188 -6.53 8.36 -23.76
C ALA A 188 -7.32 7.39 -22.87
N PHE A 189 -7.31 6.09 -23.20
CA PHE A 189 -7.92 5.07 -22.34
C PHE A 189 -7.26 4.95 -20.97
N TYR A 190 -5.91 4.96 -20.90
CA TYR A 190 -5.22 4.96 -19.62
C TYR A 190 -5.46 6.27 -18.83
N CYS A 191 -5.51 7.41 -19.50
CA CYS A 191 -5.89 8.68 -18.86
C CYS A 191 -7.32 8.62 -18.28
N PHE A 192 -8.26 8.06 -19.01
CA PHE A 192 -9.64 7.88 -18.55
C PHE A 192 -9.74 6.98 -17.31
N GLN A 193 -9.01 5.87 -17.27
CA GLN A 193 -8.95 5.02 -16.08
C GLN A 193 -8.46 5.79 -14.87
N GLN A 194 -7.41 6.59 -15.03
CA GLN A 194 -6.86 7.39 -13.93
C GLN A 194 -7.82 8.49 -13.46
N TYR A 195 -8.57 9.08 -14.37
CA TYR A 195 -9.63 10.02 -14.03
C TYR A 195 -10.74 9.37 -13.20
N LEU A 196 -11.24 8.21 -13.63
CA LEU A 196 -12.27 7.47 -12.88
C LEU A 196 -11.79 7.06 -11.49
N PHE A 197 -10.57 6.53 -11.41
CA PHE A 197 -9.95 6.20 -10.14
C PHE A 197 -9.90 7.43 -9.21
N ALA A 198 -9.38 8.55 -9.70
CA ALA A 198 -9.22 9.76 -8.90
C ALA A 198 -10.57 10.33 -8.46
N LYS A 199 -11.59 10.30 -9.32
CA LYS A 199 -12.96 10.75 -9.03
C LYS A 199 -13.57 9.94 -7.90
N GLN A 200 -13.66 8.62 -8.07
CA GLN A 200 -14.29 7.73 -7.08
C GLN A 200 -13.52 7.70 -5.75
N TRP A 201 -12.18 7.68 -5.80
CA TRP A 201 -11.36 7.73 -4.58
C TRP A 201 -11.54 9.03 -3.81
N LYS A 202 -11.55 10.17 -4.49
CA LYS A 202 -11.78 11.49 -3.87
C LYS A 202 -13.12 11.55 -3.16
N GLU A 203 -14.16 11.00 -3.76
CA GLU A 203 -15.50 10.96 -3.18
C GLU A 203 -15.53 10.10 -1.91
N LEU A 204 -14.99 8.87 -1.97
CA LEU A 204 -14.90 7.96 -0.83
C LEU A 204 -14.06 8.55 0.32
N LYS A 205 -12.87 9.11 0.00
CA LYS A 205 -12.01 9.76 1.00
C LYS A 205 -12.71 10.96 1.65
N THR A 206 -13.40 11.77 0.85
CA THR A 206 -14.16 12.91 1.36
C THR A 206 -15.26 12.45 2.31
N TYR A 207 -15.95 11.37 1.98
CA TYR A 207 -16.95 10.76 2.85
C TYR A 207 -16.34 10.26 4.17
N ALA A 208 -15.24 9.53 4.11
CA ALA A 208 -14.51 9.06 5.28
C ALA A 208 -14.08 10.23 6.19
N ASN A 209 -13.49 11.28 5.61
CA ASN A 209 -13.06 12.45 6.36
C ASN A 209 -14.25 13.21 7.01
N LYS A 210 -15.40 13.33 6.34
CA LYS A 210 -16.63 13.90 6.93
C LYS A 210 -17.13 13.11 8.15
N LYS A 211 -16.86 11.80 8.19
CA LYS A 211 -17.15 10.91 9.32
C LYS A 211 -16.06 10.94 10.40
N GLY A 212 -15.03 11.76 10.23
CA GLY A 212 -13.89 11.85 11.14
C GLY A 212 -12.92 10.66 11.05
N ILE A 213 -12.92 9.95 9.92
CA ILE A 213 -12.00 8.85 9.62
C ILE A 213 -10.87 9.38 8.73
N GLU A 214 -9.62 9.26 9.20
CA GLU A 214 -8.42 9.56 8.42
C GLU A 214 -7.96 8.30 7.68
N ILE A 215 -7.58 8.43 6.42
CA ILE A 215 -6.99 7.34 5.62
C ILE A 215 -5.50 7.29 5.90
N VAL A 216 -5.01 6.14 6.36
CA VAL A 216 -3.59 5.84 6.46
C VAL A 216 -3.20 5.07 5.20
N GLY A 217 -2.49 5.75 4.30
CA GLY A 217 -1.93 5.14 3.10
C GLY A 217 -0.55 4.56 3.36
N ASP A 218 -0.06 3.80 2.41
CA ASP A 218 1.22 3.11 2.46
C ASP A 218 1.99 3.34 1.16
N ILE A 219 3.29 3.58 1.27
CA ILE A 219 4.18 3.63 0.11
C ILE A 219 5.46 2.85 0.38
N PRO A 220 5.89 2.00 -0.56
CA PRO A 220 7.22 1.42 -0.51
C PRO A 220 8.27 2.52 -0.73
N ILE A 221 9.42 2.42 -0.05
CA ILE A 221 10.52 3.35 -0.30
C ILE A 221 10.95 3.27 -1.78
N TYR A 222 11.08 2.07 -2.33
CA TYR A 222 11.49 1.86 -3.72
C TYR A 222 10.31 1.84 -4.70
N VAL A 223 10.62 1.96 -5.98
CA VAL A 223 9.70 1.74 -7.10
C VAL A 223 10.07 0.45 -7.83
N ALA A 224 9.15 -0.13 -8.58
CA ALA A 224 9.47 -1.27 -9.43
C ALA A 224 10.44 -0.85 -10.55
N PHE A 225 11.36 -1.75 -10.93
CA PHE A 225 12.25 -1.49 -12.05
C PHE A 225 11.44 -1.33 -13.35
N ASP A 226 10.54 -2.27 -13.62
CA ASP A 226 9.64 -2.20 -14.78
C ASP A 226 8.44 -1.29 -14.46
N SER A 227 8.71 0.03 -14.50
CA SER A 227 7.73 1.07 -14.19
C SER A 227 7.92 2.31 -15.06
N ALA A 228 6.86 3.09 -15.18
CA ALA A 228 6.90 4.41 -15.82
C ALA A 228 7.89 5.34 -15.11
N ASP A 229 8.05 5.22 -13.80
CA ASP A 229 8.98 6.03 -13.02
C ASP A 229 10.43 5.82 -13.45
N THR A 230 10.87 4.57 -13.55
CA THR A 230 12.23 4.21 -13.95
C THR A 230 12.47 4.54 -15.41
N TRP A 231 11.52 4.18 -16.29
CA TRP A 231 11.62 4.45 -17.73
C TRP A 231 11.64 5.95 -18.04
N ALA A 232 10.79 6.75 -17.38
CA ALA A 232 10.70 8.19 -17.63
C ALA A 232 11.84 8.99 -17.00
N ASN A 233 12.36 8.53 -15.86
CA ASN A 233 13.29 9.28 -15.03
C ASN A 233 14.57 8.48 -14.68
N PRO A 234 15.30 7.92 -15.66
CA PRO A 234 16.41 7.01 -15.39
C PRO A 234 17.54 7.63 -14.54
N LYS A 235 17.71 8.96 -14.57
CA LYS A 235 18.71 9.70 -13.77
C LYS A 235 18.44 9.68 -12.26
N LEU A 236 17.24 9.30 -11.85
CA LEU A 236 16.90 9.17 -10.43
C LEU A 236 17.48 7.90 -9.81
N PHE A 237 17.91 6.96 -10.63
CA PHE A 237 18.31 5.62 -10.21
C PHE A 237 19.75 5.30 -10.59
N GLN A 238 20.33 4.35 -9.89
CA GLN A 238 21.68 3.81 -10.17
C GLN A 238 21.58 2.82 -11.34
N LEU A 239 21.59 3.34 -12.58
CA LEU A 239 21.53 2.56 -13.81
C LEU A 239 22.83 2.68 -14.59
N ASP A 240 23.19 1.62 -15.32
CA ASP A 240 24.31 1.62 -16.28
C ASP A 240 23.94 2.35 -17.58
N ARG A 241 24.85 2.33 -18.57
CA ARG A 241 24.62 2.99 -19.88
C ARG A 241 23.56 2.30 -20.72
N GLU A 242 23.33 1.03 -20.49
CA GLU A 242 22.29 0.21 -21.14
C GLU A 242 20.93 0.35 -20.46
N GLY A 243 20.84 1.09 -19.33
CA GLY A 243 19.63 1.30 -18.54
C GLY A 243 19.31 0.17 -17.57
N ARG A 244 20.28 -0.73 -17.28
CA ARG A 244 20.12 -1.80 -16.31
C ARG A 244 20.52 -1.31 -14.91
N PRO A 245 19.89 -1.81 -13.84
CA PRO A 245 20.35 -1.50 -12.49
C PRO A 245 21.82 -1.89 -12.29
N ILE A 246 22.59 -1.05 -11.62
CA ILE A 246 23.96 -1.39 -11.16
C ILE A 246 23.84 -2.29 -9.92
N GLY A 247 22.91 -1.97 -9.06
CA GLY A 247 22.52 -2.75 -7.91
C GLY A 247 21.01 -2.63 -7.65
N VAL A 248 20.50 -3.56 -6.88
CA VAL A 248 19.08 -3.62 -6.51
C VAL A 248 18.91 -3.66 -5.00
N ALA A 249 17.73 -3.28 -4.56
CA ALA A 249 17.36 -3.28 -3.16
C ALA A 249 17.09 -4.69 -2.64
N GLY A 250 17.33 -4.88 -1.35
CA GLY A 250 17.04 -6.09 -0.61
C GLY A 250 17.24 -5.92 0.89
N CYS A 251 17.24 -7.03 1.60
CA CYS A 251 17.65 -7.12 3.00
C CYS A 251 18.74 -8.18 3.16
N PRO A 252 19.69 -7.99 4.10
CA PRO A 252 20.71 -8.99 4.37
C PRO A 252 20.09 -10.29 4.93
N PRO A 253 20.86 -11.39 4.92
CA PRO A 253 20.50 -12.59 5.67
C PRO A 253 20.22 -12.28 7.14
N ASP A 254 19.15 -12.89 7.66
CA ASP A 254 18.73 -12.77 9.04
C ASP A 254 18.13 -14.09 9.57
N CYS A 255 17.54 -14.07 10.77
CA CYS A 255 16.92 -15.26 11.35
C CYS A 255 15.64 -15.74 10.62
N PHE A 256 15.09 -14.93 9.71
CA PHE A 256 13.90 -15.26 8.93
C PHE A 256 14.24 -15.71 7.50
N SER A 257 15.43 -15.35 6.99
CA SER A 257 15.88 -15.74 5.65
C SER A 257 17.41 -15.90 5.61
N GLU A 258 17.87 -17.14 5.45
CA GLU A 258 19.32 -17.46 5.34
C GLU A 258 19.98 -16.82 4.13
N THR A 259 19.24 -16.51 3.07
CA THR A 259 19.73 -15.89 1.84
C THR A 259 19.44 -14.40 1.76
N GLY A 260 18.78 -13.84 2.78
CA GLY A 260 18.23 -12.50 2.75
C GLY A 260 17.02 -12.39 1.81
N GLN A 261 16.55 -11.17 1.61
CA GLN A 261 15.46 -10.89 0.69
C GLN A 261 15.98 -10.08 -0.49
N LEU A 262 15.80 -10.57 -1.70
CA LEU A 262 16.14 -9.89 -2.95
C LEU A 262 14.85 -9.27 -3.53
N TRP A 263 14.69 -7.95 -3.44
CA TRP A 263 13.46 -7.27 -3.90
C TRP A 263 13.51 -6.87 -5.37
N GLY A 264 14.72 -6.69 -5.93
CA GLY A 264 14.89 -6.37 -7.34
C GLY A 264 14.58 -4.92 -7.75
N ASN A 265 14.18 -4.06 -6.82
CA ASN A 265 13.92 -2.65 -7.08
C ASN A 265 15.22 -1.89 -7.37
N PRO A 266 15.24 -0.94 -8.33
CA PRO A 266 16.43 -0.13 -8.59
C PRO A 266 16.72 0.80 -7.41
N LEU A 267 17.99 1.00 -7.13
CA LEU A 267 18.44 1.91 -6.08
C LEU A 267 18.45 3.36 -6.57
N TYR A 268 18.15 4.30 -5.68
CA TYR A 268 18.18 5.72 -6.00
C TYR A 268 19.60 6.27 -6.13
N ASP A 269 19.85 7.14 -7.11
CA ASP A 269 21.02 8.04 -7.12
C ASP A 269 20.78 9.20 -6.16
N TRP A 270 21.08 9.00 -4.89
CA TRP A 270 20.87 10.02 -3.87
C TRP A 270 21.70 11.29 -4.10
N LYS A 271 22.82 11.21 -4.86
CA LYS A 271 23.61 12.39 -5.25
C LYS A 271 22.83 13.25 -6.24
N TYR A 272 22.21 12.61 -7.22
CA TYR A 272 21.35 13.31 -8.19
C TYR A 272 20.11 13.88 -7.53
N HIS A 273 19.43 13.11 -6.65
CA HIS A 273 18.31 13.61 -5.87
C HIS A 273 18.67 14.84 -5.04
N LYS A 274 19.81 14.83 -4.36
CA LYS A 274 20.29 15.99 -3.59
C LYS A 274 20.56 17.18 -4.49
N LYS A 275 21.20 16.97 -5.64
CA LYS A 275 21.50 18.03 -6.64
C LYS A 275 20.22 18.70 -7.14
N THR A 276 19.12 17.97 -7.30
CA THR A 276 17.81 18.48 -7.74
C THR A 276 16.93 18.94 -6.57
N GLY A 277 17.45 19.02 -5.35
CA GLY A 277 16.69 19.41 -4.16
C GLY A 277 15.55 18.45 -3.80
N TYR A 278 15.74 17.15 -4.11
CA TYR A 278 14.78 16.08 -3.88
C TYR A 278 13.42 16.31 -4.56
N GLU A 279 13.39 16.99 -5.69
CA GLU A 279 12.14 17.46 -6.32
C GLU A 279 11.17 16.31 -6.59
N TRP A 280 11.62 15.23 -7.22
CA TRP A 280 10.78 14.06 -7.48
C TRP A 280 10.18 13.45 -6.20
N TRP A 281 10.98 13.34 -5.12
CA TRP A 281 10.49 12.88 -3.84
C TRP A 281 9.44 13.82 -3.23
N MET A 282 9.61 15.14 -3.41
CA MET A 282 8.62 16.12 -2.93
C MET A 282 7.33 16.01 -3.73
N GLN A 283 7.40 15.80 -5.04
CA GLN A 283 6.22 15.56 -5.88
C GLN A 283 5.50 14.26 -5.46
N ARG A 284 6.25 13.17 -5.29
CA ARG A 284 5.71 11.87 -4.83
C ARG A 284 4.97 12.01 -3.49
N ILE A 285 5.63 12.61 -2.50
CA ILE A 285 5.03 12.80 -1.17
C ILE A 285 3.83 13.74 -1.24
N ALA A 286 3.91 14.86 -1.98
CA ALA A 286 2.80 15.78 -2.15
C ALA A 286 1.57 15.09 -2.76
N TYR A 287 1.79 14.24 -3.76
CA TYR A 287 0.73 13.46 -4.38
C TYR A 287 0.12 12.44 -3.40
N CYS A 288 0.93 11.76 -2.60
CA CYS A 288 0.42 10.86 -1.56
C CYS A 288 -0.54 11.57 -0.59
N TYR A 289 -0.31 12.84 -0.25
CA TYR A 289 -1.22 13.61 0.61
C TYR A 289 -2.49 14.11 -0.10
N GLN A 290 -2.60 13.97 -1.41
CA GLN A 290 -3.90 14.08 -2.10
C GLN A 290 -4.72 12.80 -1.88
N LEU A 291 -4.04 11.64 -1.87
CA LEU A 291 -4.68 10.33 -1.69
C LEU A 291 -4.95 10.00 -0.21
N TYR A 292 -4.06 10.36 0.71
CA TYR A 292 -4.06 9.92 2.11
C TYR A 292 -4.01 11.09 3.09
N ASP A 293 -4.37 10.85 4.34
CA ASP A 293 -4.28 11.82 5.44
C ASP A 293 -3.05 11.59 6.32
N VAL A 294 -2.62 10.33 6.41
CA VAL A 294 -1.42 9.86 7.10
C VAL A 294 -0.66 8.95 6.15
N LEU A 295 0.65 9.04 6.12
CA LEU A 295 1.49 8.23 5.22
C LEU A 295 2.38 7.28 6.00
N ARG A 296 2.16 5.96 5.88
CA ARG A 296 3.15 4.96 6.28
C ARG A 296 4.22 4.87 5.19
N ILE A 297 5.46 5.00 5.56
CA ILE A 297 6.58 4.79 4.65
C ILE A 297 7.22 3.45 5.02
N ASP A 298 7.06 2.51 4.10
CA ASP A 298 7.61 1.17 4.19
C ASP A 298 9.13 1.19 4.08
N HIS A 299 9.81 0.31 4.84
CA HIS A 299 11.26 0.21 4.91
C HIS A 299 11.97 1.55 5.19
N PHE A 300 11.50 2.29 6.20
CA PHE A 300 12.00 3.64 6.53
C PHE A 300 13.51 3.68 6.82
N ARG A 301 14.08 2.57 7.32
CA ARG A 301 15.52 2.48 7.56
C ARG A 301 16.37 2.73 6.30
N GLY A 302 15.84 2.44 5.11
CA GLY A 302 16.53 2.66 3.82
C GLY A 302 16.91 4.12 3.55
N PHE A 303 16.32 5.09 4.27
CA PHE A 303 16.77 6.49 4.22
C PHE A 303 18.04 6.74 5.04
N ASP A 304 18.38 5.90 6.01
CA ASP A 304 19.65 5.97 6.76
C ASP A 304 20.72 5.14 6.06
N GLU A 305 20.45 3.84 5.91
CA GLU A 305 21.29 2.87 5.21
C GLU A 305 20.41 1.86 4.48
N TYR A 306 20.76 1.54 3.25
CA TYR A 306 20.08 0.54 2.44
C TYR A 306 21.02 -0.59 2.04
N TRP A 307 20.46 -1.78 1.84
CA TRP A 307 21.20 -2.95 1.42
C TRP A 307 21.30 -2.96 -0.10
N PHE A 308 22.54 -2.77 -0.60
CA PHE A 308 22.87 -2.83 -2.03
C PHE A 308 23.20 -4.27 -2.37
N VAL A 309 22.51 -4.86 -3.33
CA VAL A 309 22.82 -6.17 -3.89
C VAL A 309 23.25 -5.97 -5.36
N PRO A 310 24.41 -6.51 -5.79
CA PRO A 310 24.82 -6.42 -7.20
C PRO A 310 23.72 -6.96 -8.13
N TYR A 311 23.42 -6.24 -9.21
CA TYR A 311 22.41 -6.69 -10.16
C TYR A 311 22.83 -8.01 -10.83
N GLY A 312 21.92 -8.99 -10.84
CA GLY A 312 22.16 -10.34 -11.37
C GLY A 312 22.53 -11.37 -10.31
N ASP A 313 22.79 -10.96 -9.07
CA ASP A 313 23.00 -11.91 -7.99
C ASP A 313 21.73 -12.69 -7.71
N PRO A 314 21.79 -14.02 -7.48
CA PRO A 314 20.61 -14.85 -7.25
C PRO A 314 20.01 -14.70 -5.85
N THR A 315 20.74 -14.14 -4.90
CA THR A 315 20.35 -13.94 -3.50
C THR A 315 20.86 -12.60 -2.99
N ALA A 316 20.40 -12.19 -1.79
CA ALA A 316 20.86 -10.97 -1.16
C ALA A 316 22.15 -11.12 -0.32
N GLN A 317 22.80 -12.30 -0.32
CA GLN A 317 23.94 -12.60 0.56
C GLN A 317 25.19 -11.76 0.28
N ASN A 318 25.47 -11.44 -0.98
CA ASN A 318 26.68 -10.70 -1.39
C ASN A 318 26.49 -9.16 -1.35
N GLY A 319 25.44 -8.70 -0.70
CA GLY A 319 25.17 -7.28 -0.57
C GLY A 319 26.10 -6.57 0.44
N HIS A 320 25.96 -5.26 0.49
CA HIS A 320 26.60 -4.41 1.48
C HIS A 320 25.75 -3.18 1.80
N TRP A 321 26.01 -2.55 2.95
CA TRP A 321 25.30 -1.35 3.37
C TRP A 321 25.85 -0.11 2.69
N GLU A 322 24.95 0.69 2.12
CA GLU A 322 25.22 2.02 1.59
C GLU A 322 24.41 3.10 2.31
N LYS A 323 24.93 4.33 2.33
CA LYS A 323 24.30 5.48 3.01
C LYS A 323 23.13 6.05 2.18
N GLY A 324 21.99 6.18 2.84
CA GLY A 324 20.85 6.92 2.32
C GLY A 324 20.97 8.44 2.50
N PRO A 325 19.93 9.22 2.17
CA PRO A 325 19.91 10.69 2.26
C PRO A 325 19.81 11.19 3.71
N GLY A 326 19.52 10.31 4.67
CA GLY A 326 19.37 10.65 6.07
C GLY A 326 18.26 11.68 6.33
N TYR A 327 18.48 12.49 7.35
CA TYR A 327 17.53 13.53 7.76
C TYR A 327 17.36 14.66 6.73
N GLU A 328 18.30 14.85 5.82
CA GLU A 328 18.28 15.96 4.84
C GLU A 328 17.00 15.96 3.99
N LEU A 329 16.59 14.80 3.49
CA LEU A 329 15.34 14.65 2.72
C LEU A 329 14.12 15.12 3.53
N PHE A 330 14.01 14.72 4.80
CA PHE A 330 12.89 15.10 5.69
C PHE A 330 12.92 16.58 6.08
N ALA A 331 14.11 17.17 6.18
CA ALA A 331 14.26 18.63 6.37
C ALA A 331 13.73 19.40 5.15
N VAL A 332 14.05 18.95 3.94
CA VAL A 332 13.50 19.51 2.69
C VAL A 332 12.00 19.31 2.61
N MET A 333 11.50 18.12 2.93
CA MET A 333 10.07 17.84 2.99
C MET A 333 9.34 18.80 3.94
N LYS A 334 9.85 18.96 5.17
CA LYS A 334 9.26 19.89 6.14
C LYS A 334 9.27 21.34 5.64
N LYS A 335 10.34 21.75 4.96
CA LYS A 335 10.47 23.11 4.37
C LYS A 335 9.49 23.35 3.22
N LYS A 336 9.36 22.38 2.29
CA LYS A 336 8.55 22.54 1.06
C LYS A 336 7.07 22.23 1.28
N LEU A 337 6.75 21.20 2.09
CA LEU A 337 5.40 20.66 2.23
C LEU A 337 4.77 20.92 3.61
N GLY A 338 5.52 21.53 4.54
CA GLY A 338 5.08 21.73 5.92
C GLY A 338 5.14 20.43 6.77
N LYS A 339 4.57 20.49 7.97
CA LYS A 339 4.49 19.33 8.85
C LYS A 339 3.46 18.33 8.31
N LYS A 340 3.88 17.08 8.10
CA LYS A 340 3.05 16.00 7.59
C LYS A 340 2.97 14.88 8.63
N LYS A 341 1.85 14.13 8.63
CA LYS A 341 1.64 12.94 9.47
C LYS A 341 2.28 11.74 8.77
N VAL A 342 3.36 11.23 9.30
CA VAL A 342 4.09 10.07 8.77
C VAL A 342 4.17 8.99 9.85
N ILE A 343 4.05 7.74 9.47
CA ILE A 343 4.41 6.56 10.26
C ILE A 343 5.66 5.98 9.62
N ALA A 344 6.73 5.84 10.42
CA ALA A 344 7.96 5.21 9.96
C ALA A 344 7.89 3.70 10.22
N GLU A 345 7.97 2.89 9.16
CA GLU A 345 8.17 1.44 9.34
C GLU A 345 9.63 1.21 9.70
N ASP A 346 9.87 0.99 10.99
CA ASP A 346 11.18 0.80 11.62
C ASP A 346 11.31 -0.61 12.23
N LEU A 347 10.80 -1.61 11.51
CA LEU A 347 10.87 -3.01 11.93
C LEU A 347 12.22 -3.65 11.55
N GLY A 348 12.52 -4.82 12.14
CA GLY A 348 13.73 -5.59 11.90
C GLY A 348 14.94 -5.07 12.66
N PHE A 349 16.14 -5.31 12.12
CA PHE A 349 17.39 -4.93 12.81
C PHE A 349 17.63 -3.42 12.72
N LEU A 350 17.56 -2.74 13.86
CA LEU A 350 17.75 -1.30 13.96
C LEU A 350 19.16 -0.96 14.46
N THR A 351 19.92 -0.21 13.66
CA THR A 351 21.19 0.38 14.11
C THR A 351 20.93 1.65 14.93
N PRO A 352 21.88 2.07 15.80
CA PRO A 352 21.75 3.33 16.52
C PRO A 352 21.53 4.56 15.61
N SER A 353 22.01 4.54 14.37
CA SER A 353 21.80 5.62 13.39
C SER A 353 20.36 5.68 12.90
N VAL A 354 19.73 4.55 12.61
CA VAL A 354 18.31 4.46 12.25
C VAL A 354 17.42 4.98 13.39
N ILE A 355 17.69 4.53 14.64
CA ILE A 355 16.95 5.00 15.82
C ILE A 355 17.09 6.53 15.96
N ARG A 356 18.30 7.07 15.76
CA ARG A 356 18.51 8.54 15.79
C ARG A 356 17.75 9.25 14.68
N LEU A 357 17.68 8.67 13.48
CA LEU A 357 16.92 9.24 12.35
C LEU A 357 15.44 9.31 12.69
N VAL A 358 14.82 8.21 13.15
CA VAL A 358 13.39 8.17 13.53
C VAL A 358 13.12 9.19 14.64
N LYS A 359 13.93 9.22 15.71
CA LYS A 359 13.80 10.21 16.78
C LYS A 359 13.93 11.66 16.28
N LYS A 360 14.86 11.93 15.37
CA LYS A 360 15.09 13.28 14.83
C LYS A 360 13.94 13.76 13.94
N THR A 361 13.27 12.87 13.21
CA THR A 361 12.08 13.22 12.45
C THR A 361 10.86 13.46 13.35
N GLY A 362 10.82 12.83 14.51
CA GLY A 362 9.67 12.82 15.43
C GLY A 362 8.50 11.98 14.94
N TYR A 363 8.71 11.13 13.93
CA TYR A 363 7.68 10.22 13.43
C TYR A 363 7.48 9.04 14.38
N PRO A 364 6.24 8.58 14.60
CA PRO A 364 6.02 7.33 15.32
C PRO A 364 6.58 6.15 14.54
N GLY A 365 7.31 5.28 15.22
CA GLY A 365 7.67 3.96 14.75
C GLY A 365 6.57 2.93 14.99
N MET A 366 6.78 1.70 14.56
CA MET A 366 5.81 0.61 14.65
C MET A 366 6.15 -0.38 15.76
N LYS A 367 5.13 -0.92 16.43
CA LYS A 367 5.26 -2.01 17.41
C LYS A 367 4.28 -3.13 17.06
N ILE A 368 4.81 -4.34 16.89
CA ILE A 368 4.05 -5.51 16.45
C ILE A 368 3.98 -6.51 17.59
N LEU A 369 2.77 -6.76 18.12
CA LEU A 369 2.60 -7.66 19.25
C LEU A 369 2.98 -9.12 18.98
N GLN A 370 2.84 -9.59 17.74
CA GLN A 370 3.29 -10.93 17.37
C GLN A 370 4.79 -11.13 17.60
N PHE A 371 5.60 -10.07 17.55
CA PHE A 371 7.04 -10.14 17.85
C PHE A 371 7.37 -10.05 19.34
N ALA A 372 6.36 -9.88 20.21
CA ALA A 372 6.57 -9.65 21.64
C ALA A 372 6.84 -10.92 22.45
N PHE A 373 6.43 -12.10 21.95
CA PHE A 373 6.29 -13.29 22.77
C PHE A 373 7.40 -14.33 22.58
N ASP A 374 8.34 -14.13 21.67
CA ASP A 374 9.46 -15.03 21.39
C ASP A 374 10.73 -14.72 22.19
N ALA A 375 10.95 -13.48 22.57
CA ALA A 375 12.19 -12.99 23.20
C ALA A 375 12.13 -12.92 24.74
N GLY A 376 11.02 -13.33 25.38
CA GLY A 376 10.82 -13.21 26.82
C GLY A 376 10.51 -11.77 27.26
N ASN A 377 10.88 -11.42 28.51
CA ASN A 377 10.49 -10.14 29.14
C ASN A 377 11.28 -8.90 28.68
N ASP A 378 12.36 -9.06 27.93
CA ASP A 378 13.21 -7.96 27.46
C ASP A 378 12.81 -7.43 26.07
N SER A 379 11.77 -8.01 25.45
CA SER A 379 11.32 -7.60 24.12
C SER A 379 10.82 -6.17 24.11
N GLU A 380 11.36 -5.35 23.19
CA GLU A 380 10.88 -3.99 22.95
C GLU A 380 9.44 -3.95 22.39
N TYR A 381 8.93 -5.09 21.92
CA TYR A 381 7.56 -5.24 21.42
C TYR A 381 6.54 -5.55 22.53
N LEU A 382 6.95 -5.71 23.78
CA LEU A 382 6.03 -5.84 24.90
C LEU A 382 5.42 -4.48 25.30
N PRO A 383 4.09 -4.39 25.50
CA PRO A 383 3.39 -3.14 25.75
C PRO A 383 3.94 -2.24 26.86
N HIS A 384 4.56 -2.81 27.90
CA HIS A 384 5.13 -2.04 28.99
C HIS A 384 6.48 -1.36 28.65
N ASN A 385 7.09 -1.74 27.50
CA ASN A 385 8.35 -1.16 27.01
C ASN A 385 8.12 -0.09 25.91
N TYR A 386 6.85 0.24 25.58
CA TYR A 386 6.58 1.21 24.51
C TYR A 386 6.85 2.66 24.93
N ASP A 387 7.36 3.43 23.97
CA ASP A 387 7.19 4.87 23.95
C ASP A 387 5.76 5.24 23.54
N LYS A 388 5.23 6.38 24.01
CA LYS A 388 3.89 6.84 23.63
C LYS A 388 3.78 7.14 22.12
N ASN A 389 4.82 7.78 21.56
CA ASN A 389 4.87 8.15 20.14
C ASN A 389 5.18 6.93 19.27
N CYS A 390 4.29 5.95 19.26
CA CYS A 390 4.37 4.78 18.37
C CYS A 390 2.99 4.36 17.91
N VAL A 391 2.96 3.52 16.88
CA VAL A 391 1.76 2.84 16.38
C VAL A 391 1.89 1.36 16.72
N VAL A 392 0.97 0.84 17.54
CA VAL A 392 0.92 -0.58 17.86
C VAL A 392 -0.04 -1.34 16.95
N TYR A 393 0.39 -2.51 16.52
CA TYR A 393 -0.37 -3.48 15.74
C TYR A 393 -0.42 -4.82 16.49
N THR A 394 -1.44 -5.61 16.27
CA THR A 394 -1.40 -7.04 16.62
C THR A 394 -0.48 -7.78 15.66
N GLY A 395 -0.64 -7.57 14.37
CA GLY A 395 0.19 -7.93 13.24
C GLY A 395 -0.05 -6.95 12.09
N THR A 396 0.76 -6.97 11.04
CA THR A 396 0.59 -6.21 9.81
C THR A 396 0.00 -7.10 8.70
N HIS A 397 -0.06 -6.60 7.47
CA HIS A 397 -0.42 -7.38 6.29
C HIS A 397 0.59 -8.50 5.94
N ASP A 398 1.82 -8.41 6.44
CA ASP A 398 2.88 -9.41 6.23
C ASP A 398 2.89 -10.52 7.28
N ASN A 399 2.27 -10.26 8.42
CA ASN A 399 2.14 -11.24 9.50
C ASN A 399 0.99 -12.22 9.21
N ASP A 400 0.98 -13.35 9.89
CA ASP A 400 -0.20 -14.19 9.97
C ASP A 400 -1.32 -13.48 10.75
N THR A 401 -2.57 -13.93 10.59
CA THR A 401 -3.63 -13.51 11.50
C THR A 401 -3.27 -13.87 12.94
N THR A 402 -3.77 -13.12 13.90
CA THR A 402 -3.46 -13.40 15.32
C THR A 402 -3.92 -14.81 15.75
N VAL A 403 -5.01 -15.32 15.20
CA VAL A 403 -5.45 -16.72 15.44
C VAL A 403 -4.46 -17.71 14.84
N GLY A 404 -4.06 -17.54 13.58
CA GLY A 404 -3.08 -18.39 12.92
C GLY A 404 -1.73 -18.35 13.63
N PHE A 405 -1.27 -17.19 14.03
CA PHE A 405 -0.06 -17.03 14.83
C PHE A 405 -0.13 -17.81 16.14
N ILE A 406 -1.24 -17.74 16.89
CA ILE A 406 -1.42 -18.48 18.15
C ILE A 406 -1.43 -20.00 17.90
N GLN A 407 -2.04 -20.45 16.81
CA GLN A 407 -2.08 -21.88 16.45
C GLN A 407 -0.69 -22.44 16.19
N ASN A 408 0.16 -21.67 15.51
CA ASN A 408 1.52 -22.05 15.12
C ASN A 408 2.60 -21.68 16.15
N MET A 409 2.22 -21.00 17.23
CA MET A 409 3.15 -20.53 18.25
C MET A 409 3.74 -21.70 19.04
N PRO A 410 5.06 -21.77 19.28
CA PRO A 410 5.69 -22.73 20.16
C PRO A 410 5.05 -22.73 21.56
N GLU A 411 4.89 -23.90 22.17
CA GLU A 411 4.21 -24.02 23.47
C GLU A 411 4.89 -23.23 24.60
N LYS A 412 6.21 -23.01 24.52
CA LYS A 412 6.96 -22.16 25.46
C LYS A 412 6.46 -20.73 25.38
N ASP A 413 6.37 -20.18 24.17
CA ASP A 413 6.01 -18.79 23.91
C ASP A 413 4.52 -18.57 24.18
N LYS A 414 3.68 -19.55 23.85
CA LYS A 414 2.25 -19.54 24.20
C LYS A 414 2.00 -19.50 25.70
N ARG A 415 2.80 -20.25 26.49
CA ARG A 415 2.74 -20.17 27.96
C ARG A 415 3.16 -18.80 28.47
N PHE A 416 4.21 -18.21 27.90
CA PHE A 416 4.65 -16.87 28.23
C PHE A 416 3.56 -15.83 27.91
N ALA A 417 3.00 -15.86 26.70
CA ALA A 417 1.91 -14.97 26.26
C ALA A 417 0.69 -15.07 27.20
N LYS A 418 0.25 -16.28 27.55
CA LYS A 418 -0.85 -16.50 28.51
C LYS A 418 -0.56 -15.89 29.88
N LYS A 419 0.66 -16.09 30.41
CA LYS A 419 1.07 -15.53 31.69
C LYS A 419 1.12 -14.02 31.65
N TYR A 420 1.69 -13.46 30.60
CA TYR A 420 1.81 -12.01 30.39
C TYR A 420 0.43 -11.33 30.28
N LEU A 421 -0.48 -11.93 29.52
CA LEU A 421 -1.82 -11.40 29.31
C LEU A 421 -2.81 -11.72 30.44
N GLY A 422 -2.37 -12.52 31.44
CA GLY A 422 -3.22 -12.91 32.58
C GLY A 422 -4.38 -13.84 32.20
N HIS A 423 -4.25 -14.59 31.09
CA HIS A 423 -5.33 -15.43 30.57
C HIS A 423 -4.90 -16.88 30.37
N LYS A 424 -5.80 -17.85 30.66
CA LYS A 424 -5.49 -19.30 30.57
C LYS A 424 -6.10 -19.99 29.35
N ASN A 425 -7.11 -19.40 28.71
CA ASN A 425 -7.87 -20.03 27.64
C ASN A 425 -7.38 -19.62 26.26
N ASP A 426 -6.89 -20.55 25.44
CA ASP A 426 -6.36 -20.31 24.10
C ASP A 426 -7.40 -19.67 23.16
N LYS A 427 -8.68 -20.07 23.26
CA LYS A 427 -9.77 -19.52 22.44
C LYS A 427 -10.00 -18.03 22.62
N LYS A 428 -9.55 -17.44 23.74
CA LYS A 428 -9.67 -16.00 23.99
C LYS A 428 -8.36 -15.24 23.80
N LEU A 429 -7.29 -15.92 23.47
CA LEU A 429 -5.97 -15.33 23.41
C LEU A 429 -5.87 -14.27 22.31
N CYS A 430 -6.52 -14.48 21.15
CA CYS A 430 -6.63 -13.47 20.10
C CYS A 430 -7.25 -12.16 20.63
N PHE A 431 -8.40 -12.26 21.29
CA PHE A 431 -9.06 -11.09 21.90
C PHE A 431 -8.18 -10.40 22.95
N GLU A 432 -7.43 -11.16 23.77
CA GLU A 432 -6.54 -10.59 24.78
C GLU A 432 -5.32 -9.89 24.15
N ILE A 433 -4.80 -10.38 23.03
CA ILE A 433 -3.75 -9.70 22.27
C ILE A 433 -4.28 -8.38 21.68
N VAL A 434 -5.47 -8.38 21.07
CA VAL A 434 -6.15 -7.15 20.63
C VAL A 434 -6.34 -6.17 21.79
N ARG A 435 -6.78 -6.67 22.94
CA ARG A 435 -6.97 -5.86 24.15
C ARG A 435 -5.65 -5.27 24.65
N ALA A 436 -4.56 -6.04 24.62
CA ALA A 436 -3.22 -5.57 25.01
C ALA A 436 -2.75 -4.42 24.11
N ALA A 437 -2.95 -4.52 22.79
CA ALA A 437 -2.66 -3.43 21.86
C ALA A 437 -3.44 -2.17 22.22
N LEU A 438 -4.77 -2.29 22.41
CA LEU A 438 -5.65 -1.15 22.71
C LEU A 438 -5.38 -0.54 24.09
N SER A 439 -5.01 -1.33 25.08
CA SER A 439 -4.70 -0.86 26.46
C SER A 439 -3.29 -0.28 26.60
N SER A 440 -2.38 -0.56 25.66
CA SER A 440 -0.99 -0.07 25.69
C SER A 440 -0.90 1.46 25.78
N CYS A 441 0.27 1.99 26.13
CA CYS A 441 0.50 3.44 26.17
C CYS A 441 0.67 4.09 24.79
N ALA A 442 0.74 3.31 23.71
CA ALA A 442 0.87 3.82 22.35
C ALA A 442 -0.23 4.84 22.00
N ASP A 443 0.13 5.95 21.38
CA ASP A 443 -0.83 6.98 20.96
C ASP A 443 -1.78 6.46 19.87
N THR A 444 -1.31 5.55 19.03
CA THR A 444 -2.13 4.97 17.96
C THR A 444 -2.11 3.44 18.05
N ALA A 445 -3.27 2.81 17.85
CA ALA A 445 -3.39 1.36 17.69
C ALA A 445 -4.12 1.05 16.39
N VAL A 446 -3.57 0.18 15.56
CA VAL A 446 -4.19 -0.28 14.32
C VAL A 446 -4.28 -1.80 14.35
N ILE A 447 -5.49 -2.33 14.18
CA ILE A 447 -5.77 -3.75 14.27
C ILE A 447 -6.23 -4.26 12.90
N PRO A 448 -5.64 -5.33 12.35
CA PRO A 448 -6.19 -5.99 11.15
C PRO A 448 -7.64 -6.41 11.36
N MET A 449 -8.49 -6.23 10.35
CA MET A 449 -9.91 -6.61 10.45
C MET A 449 -10.07 -8.10 10.77
N GLN A 450 -9.18 -8.94 10.25
CA GLN A 450 -9.16 -10.39 10.51
C GLN A 450 -9.05 -10.73 11.99
N ASP A 451 -8.33 -9.92 12.77
CA ASP A 451 -8.15 -10.17 14.20
C ASP A 451 -9.41 -9.80 15.01
N TYR A 452 -10.16 -8.79 14.57
CA TYR A 452 -11.48 -8.51 15.13
C TYR A 452 -12.52 -9.59 14.78
N LEU A 453 -12.37 -10.22 13.60
CA LEU A 453 -13.22 -11.32 13.14
C LEU A 453 -12.74 -12.68 13.68
N GLU A 454 -11.61 -12.73 14.37
CA GLU A 454 -11.00 -13.95 14.91
C GLU A 454 -10.78 -15.04 13.83
N LEU A 455 -10.34 -14.63 12.62
CA LEU A 455 -10.09 -15.51 11.47
C LEU A 455 -8.70 -16.16 11.57
N ASP A 456 -8.59 -17.39 11.06
CA ASP A 456 -7.33 -18.15 11.01
C ASP A 456 -6.45 -17.76 9.80
N SER A 457 -5.36 -18.50 9.58
CA SER A 457 -4.37 -18.24 8.52
C SER A 457 -4.94 -18.23 7.10
N SER A 458 -6.15 -18.77 6.88
CA SER A 458 -6.80 -18.71 5.56
C SER A 458 -7.13 -17.27 5.15
N ALA A 459 -7.26 -16.35 6.13
CA ALA A 459 -7.49 -14.93 5.90
C ALA A 459 -6.18 -14.10 5.86
N ARG A 460 -5.01 -14.72 5.84
CA ARG A 460 -3.72 -14.02 5.73
C ARG A 460 -3.61 -13.30 4.40
N ILE A 461 -3.07 -12.07 4.42
CA ILE A 461 -2.96 -11.21 3.22
C ILE A 461 -1.69 -11.53 2.44
N ASN A 462 -0.55 -11.58 3.12
CA ASN A 462 0.74 -11.78 2.47
C ASN A 462 1.64 -12.73 3.27
N ILE A 463 2.35 -13.59 2.54
CA ILE A 463 3.47 -14.38 3.05
C ILE A 463 4.72 -13.87 2.32
N PRO A 464 5.58 -13.10 2.99
CA PRO A 464 6.79 -12.54 2.37
C PRO A 464 7.62 -13.60 1.64
N SER A 465 8.25 -13.20 0.53
CA SER A 465 9.08 -14.06 -0.32
C SER A 465 8.34 -15.22 -1.01
N THR A 466 7.00 -15.17 -1.13
CA THR A 466 6.19 -16.15 -1.88
C THR A 466 5.41 -15.48 -3.01
N LEU A 467 5.01 -16.25 -4.02
CA LEU A 467 4.22 -15.80 -5.16
C LEU A 467 2.94 -16.62 -5.32
N GLY A 468 1.90 -16.02 -5.90
CA GLY A 468 0.68 -16.71 -6.34
C GLY A 468 -0.40 -16.93 -5.28
N CYS A 469 -0.09 -16.84 -3.99
CA CYS A 469 -1.05 -17.04 -2.89
C CYS A 469 -1.43 -15.76 -2.15
N ASN A 470 -0.75 -14.64 -2.41
CA ASN A 470 -0.85 -13.40 -1.66
C ASN A 470 -1.91 -12.44 -2.20
N TRP A 471 -2.32 -11.46 -1.38
CA TRP A 471 -3.17 -10.31 -1.70
C TRP A 471 -4.61 -10.66 -2.10
N LYS A 472 -5.03 -11.92 -1.90
CA LYS A 472 -6.29 -12.47 -2.42
C LYS A 472 -7.45 -12.40 -1.45
N TRP A 473 -7.20 -12.43 -0.14
CA TRP A 473 -8.25 -12.52 0.86
C TRP A 473 -9.27 -11.38 0.75
N ARG A 474 -10.57 -11.76 0.83
CA ARG A 474 -11.70 -10.85 0.87
C ARG A 474 -12.56 -11.10 2.11
N MET A 475 -13.01 -10.03 2.72
CA MET A 475 -13.92 -10.07 3.86
C MET A 475 -15.32 -10.57 3.43
N ASP A 476 -15.99 -11.30 4.31
CA ASP A 476 -17.39 -11.67 4.12
C ASP A 476 -18.29 -10.43 4.12
N LYS A 477 -19.37 -10.42 3.29
CA LYS A 477 -20.31 -9.28 3.20
C LYS A 477 -21.08 -9.03 4.50
N ASP A 478 -21.27 -10.09 5.31
CA ASP A 478 -22.00 -10.01 6.58
C ASP A 478 -21.09 -9.76 7.78
N ALA A 479 -19.75 -9.64 7.56
CA ALA A 479 -18.78 -9.42 8.62
C ALA A 479 -18.94 -8.09 9.37
N LEU A 480 -19.56 -7.08 8.76
CA LEU A 480 -19.78 -5.76 9.36
C LEU A 480 -20.99 -5.76 10.32
N ASP A 481 -21.00 -6.69 11.28
CA ASP A 481 -22.09 -6.84 12.26
C ASP A 481 -22.12 -5.66 13.25
N PRO A 482 -23.31 -5.05 13.50
CA PRO A 482 -23.50 -4.03 14.53
C PRO A 482 -23.07 -4.47 15.95
N LYS A 483 -23.16 -5.77 16.28
CA LYS A 483 -22.69 -6.29 17.57
C LYS A 483 -21.18 -6.22 17.68
N LEU A 484 -20.46 -6.53 16.59
CA LEU A 484 -19.01 -6.39 16.52
C LEU A 484 -18.61 -4.91 16.64
N ALA A 485 -19.26 -4.01 15.91
CA ALA A 485 -19.01 -2.57 16.03
C ALA A 485 -19.19 -2.09 17.48
N LYS A 486 -20.25 -2.52 18.16
CA LYS A 486 -20.48 -2.19 19.57
C LYS A 486 -19.42 -2.78 20.52
N LYS A 487 -18.93 -4.00 20.25
CA LYS A 487 -17.83 -4.65 21.01
C LYS A 487 -16.55 -3.80 20.89
N ILE A 488 -16.19 -3.42 19.67
CA ILE A 488 -14.98 -2.59 19.39
C ILE A 488 -15.14 -1.21 20.04
N TYR A 489 -16.27 -0.55 19.89
CA TYR A 489 -16.56 0.76 20.49
C TYR A 489 -16.40 0.75 22.02
N LYS A 490 -16.90 -0.29 22.69
CA LYS A 490 -16.75 -0.43 24.15
C LYS A 490 -15.29 -0.52 24.57
N MET A 491 -14.45 -1.25 23.82
CA MET A 491 -13.00 -1.34 24.08
C MET A 491 -12.32 0.01 23.83
N ALA A 492 -12.64 0.68 22.73
CA ALA A 492 -12.12 2.02 22.43
C ALA A 492 -12.43 3.01 23.55
N LYS A 493 -13.66 3.02 24.03
CA LYS A 493 -14.11 3.88 25.15
C LYS A 493 -13.38 3.54 26.43
N LEU A 494 -13.25 2.25 26.76
CA LEU A 494 -12.58 1.78 27.98
C LEU A 494 -11.13 2.23 28.08
N TYR A 495 -10.42 2.24 26.94
CA TYR A 495 -9.01 2.58 26.87
C TYR A 495 -8.72 4.01 26.37
N GLY A 496 -9.76 4.87 26.31
CA GLY A 496 -9.61 6.29 25.96
C GLY A 496 -9.11 6.52 24.54
N ARG A 497 -9.66 5.78 23.52
CA ARG A 497 -9.28 5.86 22.11
C ARG A 497 -10.39 6.39 21.18
N LEU A 498 -11.47 6.99 21.76
CA LEU A 498 -12.55 7.61 21.00
C LEU A 498 -12.23 9.02 20.54
#